data_88c7e442aa3f7de4bfb8dff8497148d1
#
_entry.id   88c7e442aa3f7de4bfb8dff8497148d1
#
_cell.length_a   1.000
_cell.length_b   1.000
_cell.length_c   1.000
_cell.angle_alpha   90.00
_cell.angle_beta   90.00
_cell.angle_gamma   90.00
#
_symmetry.space_group_name_H-M   'P 1'
#
loop_
_entity.id
_entity.type
_entity.pdbx_description
1 polymer ?
#
loop_
_entity_poly.entity_id
_entity_poly.type
_entity_poly.pdbx_seq_one_letter_code
_entity_poly.pdbx_strand_id
1 'polypeptide(L)'
;LPADLDARGHVGPYRFPDNSRRRVPGVLYLAIAVLCATAWFAAGDDAPLVNDGFLFAAVVLAAVGAFSIAAGWRLGIDEKGALERASAIVGWPIGHASAQLAWRGLRSRPTWRVLCYSAEEPPRRRGFVLIDAVDGREVDHVVEDNPEDWAETTR
;
A
#
# COMPACT_ATOMS: atom_id res chain seq x y z
N LEU A 1 2.01 33.22 -9.04
CA LEU A 1 1.17 32.94 -7.86
C LEU A 1 1.59 33.86 -6.73
N PRO A 2 0.66 34.47 -5.98
CA PRO A 2 0.98 35.24 -4.77
C PRO A 2 1.80 34.40 -3.80
N ALA A 3 2.77 35.02 -3.12
CA ALA A 3 3.71 34.32 -2.23
C ALA A 3 3.04 33.60 -1.05
N ASP A 4 1.86 34.06 -0.66
CA ASP A 4 1.00 33.45 0.37
C ASP A 4 0.30 32.17 -0.07
N LEU A 5 0.23 31.90 -1.39
CA LEU A 5 -0.31 30.67 -1.97
C LEU A 5 0.78 29.66 -2.35
N ASP A 6 2.06 29.98 -2.11
CA ASP A 6 3.15 29.03 -2.32
C ASP A 6 3.20 28.01 -1.18
N ALA A 7 2.52 26.87 -1.37
CA ALA A 7 2.49 25.77 -0.42
C ALA A 7 3.86 25.08 -0.24
N ARG A 8 4.88 25.38 -1.07
CA ARG A 8 6.19 24.70 -1.04
C ARG A 8 6.94 24.93 0.27
N GLY A 9 6.71 26.06 0.94
CA GLY A 9 7.28 26.36 2.25
C GLY A 9 6.56 25.75 3.44
N HIS A 10 5.33 25.25 3.25
CA HIS A 10 4.46 24.78 4.33
C HIS A 10 4.18 23.27 4.28
N VAL A 11 4.37 22.64 3.13
CA VAL A 11 4.15 21.21 2.93
C VAL A 11 5.51 20.56 2.73
N GLY A 12 5.95 19.77 3.72
CA GLY A 12 7.13 18.93 3.56
C GLY A 12 6.99 17.94 2.41
N PRO A 13 8.02 17.16 2.08
CA PRO A 13 7.95 16.19 0.99
C PRO A 13 6.76 15.25 1.19
N TYR A 14 5.96 15.09 0.15
CA TYR A 14 4.78 14.22 0.20
C TYR A 14 5.20 12.79 0.55
N ARG A 15 4.59 12.24 1.59
CA ARG A 15 4.77 10.84 1.99
C ARG A 15 3.54 10.04 1.59
N PHE A 16 3.74 9.09 0.71
CA PHE A 16 2.68 8.15 0.37
C PHE A 16 2.26 7.37 1.62
N PRO A 17 0.94 7.24 1.86
CA PRO A 17 0.44 6.51 3.01
C PRO A 17 0.76 5.02 2.89
N ASP A 18 1.14 4.40 4.01
CA ASP A 18 1.30 2.96 4.11
C ASP A 18 0.34 2.36 5.17
N ASN A 19 0.29 1.04 5.22
CA ASN A 19 -0.57 0.31 6.14
C ASN A 19 0.12 -0.02 7.48
N SER A 20 1.34 0.48 7.73
CA SER A 20 2.13 0.11 8.92
C SER A 20 1.43 0.46 10.24
N ARG A 21 0.62 1.52 10.24
CA ARG A 21 -0.16 1.95 11.41
C ARG A 21 -1.18 0.92 11.88
N ARG A 22 -1.59 -0.04 11.05
CA ARG A 22 -2.47 -1.15 11.44
C ARG A 22 -1.86 -2.06 12.51
N ARG A 23 -0.55 -2.05 12.68
CA ARG A 23 0.14 -2.82 13.72
C ARG A 23 -0.20 -2.34 15.13
N VAL A 24 -0.43 -1.02 15.31
CA VAL A 24 -0.76 -0.46 16.63
C VAL A 24 -2.07 -1.02 17.17
N PRO A 25 -3.24 -0.88 16.49
CA PRO A 25 -4.47 -1.51 16.96
C PRO A 25 -4.35 -3.04 16.99
N GLY A 26 -3.58 -3.66 16.11
CA GLY A 26 -3.32 -5.09 16.14
C GLY A 26 -2.71 -5.57 17.45
N VAL A 27 -1.70 -4.86 17.96
CA VAL A 27 -1.08 -5.16 19.27
C VAL A 27 -2.08 -4.94 20.41
N LEU A 28 -2.88 -3.87 20.36
CA LEU A 28 -3.91 -3.61 21.37
C LEU A 28 -4.97 -4.71 21.41
N TYR A 29 -5.44 -5.18 20.24
CA TYR A 29 -6.38 -6.31 20.18
C TYR A 29 -5.79 -7.58 20.76
N LEU A 30 -4.52 -7.89 20.49
CA LEU A 30 -3.85 -9.05 21.10
C LEU A 30 -3.71 -8.90 22.61
N ALA A 31 -3.37 -7.72 23.11
CA ALA A 31 -3.31 -7.48 24.57
C ALA A 31 -4.67 -7.69 25.24
N ILE A 32 -5.75 -7.15 24.65
CA ILE A 32 -7.10 -7.34 25.16
C ILE A 32 -7.52 -8.82 25.06
N ALA A 33 -7.16 -9.51 23.98
CA ALA A 33 -7.41 -10.95 23.84
C ALA A 33 -6.77 -11.76 24.98
N VAL A 34 -5.51 -11.47 25.29
CA VAL A 34 -4.80 -12.09 26.44
C VAL A 34 -5.51 -11.79 27.75
N LEU A 35 -5.94 -10.54 27.99
CA LEU A 35 -6.68 -10.19 29.22
C LEU A 35 -8.02 -10.94 29.30
N CYS A 36 -8.78 -11.04 28.22
CA CYS A 36 -10.02 -11.80 28.19
C CYS A 36 -9.79 -13.30 28.47
N ALA A 37 -8.77 -13.89 27.84
CA ALA A 37 -8.43 -15.28 28.07
C ALA A 37 -7.99 -15.53 29.52
N THR A 38 -7.12 -14.69 30.06
CA THR A 38 -6.66 -14.82 31.47
C THR A 38 -7.80 -14.64 32.44
N ALA A 39 -8.71 -13.68 32.21
CA ALA A 39 -9.89 -13.50 33.03
C ALA A 39 -10.77 -14.77 33.04
N TRP A 40 -11.00 -15.37 31.86
CA TRP A 40 -11.78 -16.58 31.73
C TRP A 40 -11.13 -17.78 32.45
N PHE A 41 -9.83 -17.99 32.28
CA PHE A 41 -9.10 -19.08 32.95
C PHE A 41 -9.02 -18.90 34.49
N ALA A 42 -8.98 -17.65 34.97
CA ALA A 42 -8.84 -17.35 36.39
C ALA A 42 -10.18 -17.31 37.14
N ALA A 43 -11.30 -17.13 36.46
CA ALA A 43 -12.59 -16.84 37.08
C ALA A 43 -13.23 -18.04 37.78
N GLY A 44 -12.95 -19.27 37.37
CA GLY A 44 -13.64 -20.47 37.88
C GLY A 44 -15.13 -20.52 37.50
N ASP A 45 -15.80 -21.63 37.85
CA ASP A 45 -17.18 -21.94 37.40
C ASP A 45 -18.25 -21.02 38.03
N ASP A 46 -17.95 -20.35 39.15
CA ASP A 46 -18.92 -19.56 39.92
C ASP A 46 -18.83 -18.05 39.68
N ALA A 47 -18.03 -17.58 38.67
CA ALA A 47 -17.86 -16.16 38.44
C ALA A 47 -19.08 -15.55 37.72
N PRO A 48 -19.86 -14.64 38.36
CA PRO A 48 -21.12 -14.16 37.77
C PRO A 48 -20.96 -13.26 36.55
N LEU A 49 -19.76 -12.68 36.35
CA LEU A 49 -19.50 -11.70 35.28
C LEU A 49 -18.60 -12.23 34.17
N VAL A 50 -17.87 -13.32 34.39
CA VAL A 50 -16.94 -13.91 33.43
C VAL A 50 -17.50 -15.21 32.93
N ASN A 51 -17.86 -15.27 31.67
CA ASN A 51 -18.47 -16.43 31.02
C ASN A 51 -17.73 -16.74 29.70
N ASP A 52 -18.20 -17.75 28.97
CA ASP A 52 -17.64 -18.19 27.69
C ASP A 52 -17.56 -17.08 26.64
N GLY A 53 -18.33 -15.99 26.80
CA GLY A 53 -18.22 -14.80 25.96
C GLY A 53 -16.83 -14.16 26.02
N PHE A 54 -16.11 -14.26 27.15
CA PHE A 54 -14.73 -13.77 27.29
C PHE A 54 -13.77 -14.62 26.44
N LEU A 55 -13.94 -15.93 26.40
CA LEU A 55 -13.14 -16.82 25.56
C LEU A 55 -13.42 -16.54 24.09
N PHE A 56 -14.70 -16.42 23.71
CA PHE A 56 -15.08 -16.06 22.34
C PHE A 56 -14.49 -14.72 21.93
N ALA A 57 -14.58 -13.69 22.78
CA ALA A 57 -13.99 -12.39 22.54
C ALA A 57 -12.46 -12.48 22.38
N ALA A 58 -11.79 -13.27 23.21
CA ALA A 58 -10.34 -13.49 23.10
C ALA A 58 -9.96 -14.08 21.75
N VAL A 59 -10.66 -15.08 21.26
CA VAL A 59 -10.40 -15.71 19.95
C VAL A 59 -10.61 -14.71 18.80
N VAL A 60 -11.72 -13.98 18.80
CA VAL A 60 -12.03 -13.00 17.76
C VAL A 60 -11.00 -11.87 17.75
N LEU A 61 -10.68 -11.30 18.91
CA LEU A 61 -9.69 -10.23 19.04
C LEU A 61 -8.29 -10.71 18.66
N ALA A 62 -7.92 -11.95 19.00
CA ALA A 62 -6.65 -12.53 18.59
C ALA A 62 -6.57 -12.67 17.05
N ALA A 63 -7.63 -13.15 16.41
CA ALA A 63 -7.70 -13.28 14.96
C ALA A 63 -7.61 -11.92 14.25
N VAL A 64 -8.38 -10.92 14.70
CA VAL A 64 -8.35 -9.55 14.15
C VAL A 64 -7.01 -8.88 14.40
N GLY A 65 -6.42 -9.04 15.59
CA GLY A 65 -5.12 -8.52 15.94
C GLY A 65 -4.00 -9.10 15.07
N ALA A 66 -3.98 -10.43 14.92
CA ALA A 66 -3.02 -11.12 14.06
C ALA A 66 -3.14 -10.69 12.59
N PHE A 67 -4.37 -10.60 12.07
CA PHE A 67 -4.63 -10.10 10.72
C PHE A 67 -4.14 -8.66 10.54
N SER A 68 -4.44 -7.77 11.50
CA SER A 68 -4.04 -6.36 11.46
C SER A 68 -2.51 -6.20 11.43
N ILE A 69 -1.78 -7.01 12.20
CA ILE A 69 -0.32 -7.03 12.18
C ILE A 69 0.20 -7.58 10.86
N ALA A 70 -0.37 -8.69 10.36
CA ALA A 70 0.02 -9.32 9.10
C ALA A 70 -0.27 -8.45 7.86
N ALA A 71 -1.26 -7.55 7.95
CA ALA A 71 -1.61 -6.58 6.92
C ALA A 71 -0.96 -5.20 7.10
N GLY A 72 -0.10 -5.05 8.12
CA GLY A 72 0.63 -3.83 8.43
C GLY A 72 1.92 -3.70 7.64
N TRP A 73 1.84 -3.39 6.33
CA TRP A 73 2.98 -3.24 5.43
C TRP A 73 3.65 -1.88 5.58
N ARG A 74 4.97 -1.85 5.42
CA ARG A 74 5.74 -0.61 5.24
C ARG A 74 6.20 -0.52 3.80
N LEU A 75 6.24 0.71 3.26
CA LEU A 75 6.88 0.96 1.98
C LEU A 75 8.39 0.80 2.14
N GLY A 76 8.98 -0.11 1.35
CA GLY A 76 10.43 -0.25 1.24
C GLY A 76 10.98 0.50 0.02
N ILE A 77 10.10 0.88 -0.92
CA ILE A 77 10.42 1.57 -2.17
C ILE A 77 9.52 2.79 -2.32
N ASP A 78 10.13 3.92 -2.54
CA ASP A 78 9.45 5.17 -2.85
C ASP A 78 9.07 5.27 -4.35
N GLU A 79 8.39 6.35 -4.70
CA GLU A 79 7.98 6.64 -6.08
C GLU A 79 9.18 6.66 -7.04
N LYS A 80 10.27 7.29 -6.64
CA LYS A 80 11.48 7.39 -7.47
C LYS A 80 12.07 6.02 -7.75
N GLY A 81 12.22 5.20 -6.72
CA GLY A 81 12.70 3.83 -6.86
C GLY A 81 11.78 2.94 -7.72
N ALA A 82 10.47 3.20 -7.72
CA ALA A 82 9.53 2.53 -8.60
C ALA A 82 9.71 2.95 -10.06
N LEU A 83 9.88 4.25 -10.32
CA LEU A 83 10.13 4.78 -11.67
C LEU A 83 11.46 4.26 -12.25
N GLU A 84 12.52 4.22 -11.46
CA GLU A 84 13.82 3.67 -11.87
C GLU A 84 13.72 2.20 -12.28
N ARG A 85 12.99 1.39 -11.49
CA ARG A 85 12.76 -0.03 -11.81
C ARG A 85 11.89 -0.23 -13.04
N ALA A 86 10.82 0.56 -13.16
CA ALA A 86 9.96 0.51 -14.35
C ALA A 86 10.75 0.82 -15.62
N SER A 87 11.65 1.81 -15.58
CA SER A 87 12.53 2.15 -16.70
C SER A 87 13.44 0.99 -17.08
N ALA A 88 13.99 0.28 -16.12
CA ALA A 88 14.83 -0.90 -16.38
C ALA A 88 14.02 -2.07 -16.99
N ILE A 89 12.76 -2.25 -16.55
CA ILE A 89 11.89 -3.34 -17.04
C ILE A 89 11.44 -3.11 -18.48
N VAL A 90 10.98 -1.89 -18.81
CA VAL A 90 10.49 -1.61 -20.16
C VAL A 90 11.62 -1.58 -21.20
N GLY A 91 12.85 -1.23 -20.82
CA GLY A 91 14.05 -1.36 -21.67
C GLY A 91 14.14 -0.34 -22.82
N TRP A 92 13.35 0.73 -22.80
CA TRP A 92 13.40 1.83 -23.79
C TRP A 92 13.39 3.19 -23.10
N PRO A 93 13.88 4.27 -23.77
CA PRO A 93 13.88 5.61 -23.21
C PRO A 93 12.47 6.10 -22.90
N ILE A 94 12.25 6.52 -21.65
CA ILE A 94 10.97 7.04 -21.18
C ILE A 94 10.95 8.57 -21.35
N GLY A 95 9.95 9.09 -22.07
CA GLY A 95 9.67 10.51 -22.17
C GLY A 95 8.77 11.01 -21.07
N HIS A 96 7.74 10.24 -20.73
CA HIS A 96 6.77 10.57 -19.68
C HIS A 96 6.43 9.35 -18.85
N ALA A 97 6.36 9.52 -17.52
CA ALA A 97 5.92 8.45 -16.64
C ALA A 97 5.14 8.99 -15.45
N SER A 98 4.24 8.19 -14.94
CA SER A 98 3.52 8.45 -13.70
C SER A 98 3.47 7.20 -12.82
N ALA A 99 3.61 7.38 -11.51
CA ALA A 99 3.52 6.30 -10.55
C ALA A 99 2.36 6.55 -9.58
N GLN A 100 1.56 5.53 -9.34
CA GLN A 100 0.44 5.55 -8.41
C GLN A 100 0.56 4.41 -7.43
N LEU A 101 0.30 4.67 -6.15
CA LEU A 101 0.24 3.63 -5.14
C LEU A 101 -1.14 2.97 -5.15
N ALA A 102 -1.16 1.65 -5.25
CA ALA A 102 -2.35 0.81 -5.21
C ALA A 102 -2.19 -0.30 -4.17
N TRP A 103 -3.29 -0.99 -3.87
CA TRP A 103 -3.34 -2.05 -2.87
C TRP A 103 -3.72 -3.37 -3.54
N ARG A 104 -2.99 -4.44 -3.22
CA ARG A 104 -3.19 -5.75 -3.84
C ARG A 104 -3.48 -6.83 -2.79
N GLY A 105 -4.48 -7.68 -3.12
CA GLY A 105 -4.84 -8.86 -2.33
C GLY A 105 -5.49 -8.55 -0.99
N LEU A 106 -5.89 -9.60 -0.29
CA LEU A 106 -6.68 -9.55 0.94
C LEU A 106 -5.98 -8.76 2.07
N ARG A 107 -4.64 -8.84 2.14
CA ARG A 107 -3.84 -8.14 3.14
C ARG A 107 -3.45 -6.71 2.71
N SER A 108 -4.05 -6.18 1.63
CA SER A 108 -3.79 -4.83 1.12
C SER A 108 -2.29 -4.55 0.99
N ARG A 109 -1.55 -5.41 0.26
CA ARG A 109 -0.12 -5.21 0.03
C ARG A 109 0.10 -4.05 -0.93
N PRO A 110 0.90 -3.04 -0.56
CA PRO A 110 1.11 -1.87 -1.40
C PRO A 110 1.90 -2.24 -2.66
N THR A 111 1.48 -1.69 -3.80
CA THR A 111 2.05 -1.96 -5.11
C THR A 111 2.08 -0.67 -5.92
N TRP A 112 3.20 -0.32 -6.50
CA TRP A 112 3.33 0.78 -7.43
C TRP A 112 2.79 0.37 -8.80
N ARG A 113 1.91 1.19 -9.34
CA ARG A 113 1.41 1.11 -10.70
C ARG A 113 2.08 2.23 -11.48
N VAL A 114 3.00 1.86 -12.37
CA VAL A 114 3.78 2.81 -13.16
C VAL A 114 3.32 2.74 -14.60
N LEU A 115 2.87 3.88 -15.13
CA LEU A 115 2.54 4.06 -16.54
C LEU A 115 3.70 4.84 -17.18
N CYS A 116 4.25 4.32 -18.26
CA CYS A 116 5.36 4.88 -18.98
C CYS A 116 5.01 5.07 -20.45
N TYR A 117 5.43 6.19 -21.03
CA TYR A 117 5.37 6.47 -22.45
C TYR A 117 6.78 6.63 -23.00
N SER A 118 7.00 6.15 -24.23
CA SER A 118 8.29 6.27 -24.91
C SER A 118 8.64 7.73 -25.22
N ALA A 119 9.94 7.98 -25.40
CA ALA A 119 10.48 9.36 -25.56
C ALA A 119 10.28 9.96 -26.95
N GLU A 120 9.71 9.22 -27.89
CA GLU A 120 9.41 9.79 -29.22
C GLU A 120 8.25 10.80 -29.15
N GLU A 121 8.18 11.71 -30.09
CA GLU A 121 7.07 12.64 -30.29
C GLU A 121 6.40 12.40 -31.67
N PRO A 122 5.16 11.91 -31.70
CA PRO A 122 4.37 11.43 -30.55
C PRO A 122 4.87 10.09 -29.99
N PRO A 123 4.55 9.78 -28.70
CA PRO A 123 4.96 8.52 -28.09
C PRO A 123 4.37 7.32 -28.81
N ARG A 124 5.21 6.38 -29.21
CA ARG A 124 4.78 5.18 -29.98
C ARG A 124 4.47 3.98 -29.12
N ARG A 125 5.06 3.89 -27.92
CA ARG A 125 4.90 2.77 -27.01
C ARG A 125 4.40 3.21 -25.67
N ARG A 126 3.58 2.37 -25.06
CA ARG A 126 3.08 2.51 -23.71
C ARG A 126 3.48 1.28 -22.90
N GLY A 127 3.98 1.48 -21.69
CA GLY A 127 4.31 0.43 -20.74
C GLY A 127 3.53 0.61 -19.46
N PHE A 128 2.98 -0.47 -18.93
CA PHE A 128 2.34 -0.53 -17.63
C PHE A 128 3.08 -1.53 -16.75
N VAL A 129 3.67 -1.08 -15.67
CA VAL A 129 4.51 -1.91 -14.79
C VAL A 129 3.94 -1.91 -13.38
N LEU A 130 3.80 -3.09 -12.81
CA LEU A 130 3.41 -3.30 -11.42
C LEU A 130 4.64 -3.71 -10.60
N ILE A 131 4.98 -2.91 -9.60
CA ILE A 131 6.15 -3.15 -8.74
C ILE A 131 5.68 -3.25 -7.29
N ASP A 132 6.06 -4.30 -6.60
CA ASP A 132 5.77 -4.46 -5.18
C ASP A 132 6.46 -3.35 -4.37
N ALA A 133 5.68 -2.55 -3.65
CA ALA A 133 6.19 -1.39 -2.94
C ALA A 133 6.94 -1.75 -1.65
N VAL A 134 6.90 -3.01 -1.21
CA VAL A 134 7.57 -3.49 0.00
C VAL A 134 8.99 -3.96 -0.31
N ASP A 135 9.16 -4.78 -1.34
CA ASP A 135 10.44 -5.40 -1.67
C ASP A 135 11.01 -5.02 -3.06
N GLY A 136 10.23 -4.29 -3.87
CA GLY A 136 10.64 -3.81 -5.17
C GLY A 136 10.67 -4.83 -6.27
N ARG A 137 10.11 -6.01 -6.04
CA ARG A 137 9.99 -7.00 -7.09
C ARG A 137 8.96 -6.59 -8.13
N GLU A 138 9.26 -6.90 -9.37
CA GLU A 138 8.27 -6.86 -10.42
C GLU A 138 7.15 -7.85 -10.12
N VAL A 139 5.92 -7.38 -10.24
CA VAL A 139 4.71 -8.19 -10.06
C VAL A 139 4.18 -8.60 -11.41
N ASP A 140 4.13 -7.66 -12.34
CA ASP A 140 3.63 -7.84 -13.68
C ASP A 140 4.02 -6.64 -14.55
N HIS A 141 4.10 -6.82 -15.87
CA HIS A 141 4.24 -5.71 -16.80
C HIS A 141 3.58 -6.02 -18.14
N VAL A 142 3.12 -4.97 -18.81
CA VAL A 142 2.60 -5.01 -20.18
C VAL A 142 3.23 -3.88 -20.95
N VAL A 143 3.74 -4.18 -22.14
CA VAL A 143 4.24 -3.19 -23.11
C VAL A 143 3.44 -3.36 -24.39
N GLU A 144 2.89 -2.28 -24.89
CA GLU A 144 2.06 -2.27 -26.10
C GLU A 144 2.33 -1.03 -26.94
N ASP A 145 1.90 -1.06 -28.21
CA ASP A 145 1.89 0.15 -29.03
C ASP A 145 0.89 1.15 -28.43
N ASN A 146 1.26 2.42 -28.46
CA ASN A 146 0.40 3.46 -27.87
C ASN A 146 -0.88 3.61 -28.71
N PRO A 147 -2.07 3.29 -28.15
CA PRO A 147 -3.34 3.40 -28.87
C PRO A 147 -3.84 4.84 -28.99
N GLU A 148 -3.20 5.81 -28.30
CA GLU A 148 -3.64 7.20 -28.29
C GLU A 148 -3.22 7.89 -29.59
N ASP A 149 -4.21 8.42 -30.32
CA ASP A 149 -3.95 9.25 -31.49
C ASP A 149 -3.70 10.70 -31.07
N TRP A 150 -2.41 11.06 -30.94
CA TRP A 150 -2.00 12.40 -30.56
C TRP A 150 -2.22 13.46 -31.67
N ALA A 151 -2.57 13.04 -32.88
CA ALA A 151 -2.81 13.95 -34.00
C ALA A 151 -4.08 14.79 -33.83
N GLU A 152 -5.07 14.33 -33.07
CA GLU A 152 -6.31 15.06 -32.81
C GLU A 152 -6.21 16.15 -31.73
N THR A 153 -5.21 16.08 -30.85
CA THR A 153 -5.08 17.01 -29.69
C THR A 153 -4.37 18.32 -30.06
N THR A 154 -3.82 18.43 -31.26
CA THR A 154 -3.05 19.63 -31.71
C THR A 154 -3.86 20.57 -32.62
N ARG A 155 -5.19 20.48 -32.61
CA ARG A 155 -6.07 21.39 -33.34
C ARG A 155 -6.76 22.39 -32.44
#